data_f830dba649dc82eecbfb5a5a741ab79d
#
_entry.id   f830dba649dc82eecbfb5a5a741ab79d
#
_cell.length_a   1.000
_cell.length_b   1.000
_cell.length_c   1.000
_cell.angle_alpha   90.00
_cell.angle_beta   90.00
_cell.angle_gamma   90.00
#
_symmetry.space_group_name_H-M   'P 1'
#
loop_
_entity.id
_entity.type
_entity.pdbx_description
1 polymer ?
#
loop_
_entity_poly.entity_id
_entity_poly.type
_entity_poly.pdbx_seq_one_letter_code
_entity_poly.pdbx_strand_id
1 'polypeptide(L)'
;SYSDDDGNTWSEYQHFYSYFSNGDANDCIVAMASLVQLKDENGNFIEKWMGVFHNYDYVNYKTYLTFDANGNMQWSEPVPFLTEHRSIESSHQMCEIGMFRSPDGSRIIGLARSQSHMHLSTMIYSDDEGETWSAPVELPGSLAGERHKAQYDPESGKLLITFREIQYDRNGDGMIASGDWYCGDWGLWVGTYEDLMNLNDGEYCVTIDEDFTQN
;
A
#
# COMPACT_ATOMS: atom_id res chain seq x y z
N SER A 1 9.35 10.03 -12.88
CA SER A 1 9.25 11.49 -13.11
C SER A 1 8.96 12.20 -11.80
N TYR A 2 9.35 13.45 -11.69
CA TYR A 2 9.08 14.35 -10.56
C TYR A 2 8.76 15.75 -11.08
N SER A 3 8.14 16.57 -10.22
CA SER A 3 7.83 17.97 -10.49
C SER A 3 8.39 18.82 -9.34
N ASP A 4 9.00 19.97 -9.69
CA ASP A 4 9.53 20.97 -8.75
C ASP A 4 8.67 22.24 -8.76
N ASP A 5 7.53 22.24 -9.44
CA ASP A 5 6.68 23.40 -9.68
C ASP A 5 5.18 23.08 -9.51
N ASP A 6 4.85 22.33 -8.48
CA ASP A 6 3.47 21.97 -8.10
C ASP A 6 2.71 21.22 -9.21
N GLY A 7 3.41 20.42 -10.00
CA GLY A 7 2.82 19.59 -11.06
C GLY A 7 2.61 20.30 -12.40
N ASN A 8 3.07 21.53 -12.57
CA ASN A 8 2.95 22.26 -13.84
C ASN A 8 3.85 21.66 -14.92
N THR A 9 5.05 21.24 -14.55
CA THR A 9 5.97 20.49 -15.44
C THR A 9 6.49 19.23 -14.76
N TRP A 10 6.87 18.24 -15.57
CA TRP A 10 7.34 16.94 -15.09
C TRP A 10 8.65 16.56 -15.80
N SER A 11 9.57 15.97 -15.03
CA SER A 11 10.78 15.38 -15.59
C SER A 11 10.46 14.20 -16.50
N GLU A 12 11.39 13.84 -17.38
CA GLU A 12 11.29 12.60 -18.15
C GLU A 12 11.22 11.38 -17.23
N TYR A 13 10.60 10.29 -17.73
CA TYR A 13 10.63 9.01 -17.02
C TYR A 13 12.06 8.49 -16.94
N GLN A 14 12.48 8.10 -15.76
CA GLN A 14 13.72 7.40 -15.53
C GLN A 14 13.43 5.97 -15.11
N HIS A 15 14.16 5.02 -15.70
CA HIS A 15 14.15 3.65 -15.23
C HIS A 15 14.74 3.60 -13.82
N PHE A 16 13.99 3.00 -12.95
CA PHE A 16 14.32 2.99 -11.54
C PHE A 16 15.28 1.83 -11.21
N TYR A 17 14.99 0.59 -11.57
CA TYR A 17 15.88 -0.55 -11.37
C TYR A 17 15.49 -1.68 -12.33
N SER A 18 16.30 -1.91 -13.35
CA SER A 18 15.99 -2.92 -14.39
C SER A 18 16.53 -4.31 -14.09
N TYR A 19 17.63 -4.39 -13.33
CA TYR A 19 18.31 -5.62 -12.97
C TYR A 19 18.82 -5.54 -11.53
N PHE A 20 18.79 -6.66 -10.84
CA PHE A 20 19.44 -6.83 -9.54
C PHE A 20 20.96 -6.96 -9.71
N SER A 21 21.74 -6.78 -8.62
CA SER A 21 23.20 -6.87 -8.64
C SER A 21 23.71 -8.26 -9.05
N ASN A 22 22.92 -9.31 -8.85
CA ASN A 22 23.20 -10.68 -9.29
C ASN A 22 22.94 -10.91 -10.80
N GLY A 23 22.43 -9.90 -11.53
CA GLY A 23 22.14 -9.96 -12.95
C GLY A 23 20.72 -10.44 -13.32
N ASP A 24 19.90 -10.81 -12.34
CA ASP A 24 18.52 -11.18 -12.60
C ASP A 24 17.69 -9.95 -12.98
N ALA A 25 16.73 -10.13 -13.89
CA ALA A 25 15.83 -9.05 -14.25
C ALA A 25 14.89 -8.72 -13.08
N ASN A 26 14.66 -7.42 -12.85
CA ASN A 26 13.62 -6.98 -11.95
C ASN A 26 12.27 -7.03 -12.68
N ASP A 27 11.47 -8.01 -12.37
CA ASP A 27 10.16 -8.28 -12.94
C ASP A 27 9.01 -7.58 -12.19
N CYS A 28 9.27 -6.38 -11.70
CA CYS A 28 8.26 -5.51 -11.07
C CYS A 28 7.04 -5.36 -11.97
N ILE A 29 5.84 -5.65 -11.42
CA ILE A 29 4.59 -5.46 -12.16
C ILE A 29 3.98 -4.09 -11.88
N VAL A 30 3.80 -3.75 -10.61
CA VAL A 30 3.13 -2.53 -10.16
C VAL A 30 4.01 -1.83 -9.15
N ALA A 31 4.53 -0.68 -9.54
CA ALA A 31 5.15 0.24 -8.62
C ALA A 31 4.07 0.90 -7.78
N MET A 32 4.31 0.91 -6.50
CA MET A 32 3.44 1.51 -5.55
C MET A 32 3.41 3.04 -5.66
N ALA A 33 2.25 3.61 -5.48
CA ALA A 33 2.05 5.04 -5.60
C ALA A 33 2.23 5.83 -4.29
N SER A 34 2.95 5.33 -3.29
CA SER A 34 3.27 6.09 -2.07
C SER A 34 4.72 5.89 -1.65
N LEU A 35 5.34 6.98 -1.27
CA LEU A 35 6.65 7.01 -0.63
C LEU A 35 6.45 7.45 0.80
N VAL A 36 7.07 6.74 1.74
CA VAL A 36 7.06 7.11 3.15
C VAL A 36 8.41 7.68 3.50
N GLN A 37 8.45 8.95 3.93
CA GLN A 37 9.68 9.55 4.44
C GLN A 37 10.07 8.91 5.77
N LEU A 38 11.32 8.51 5.89
CA LEU A 38 11.86 7.81 7.06
C LEU A 38 12.39 8.79 8.11
N LYS A 39 12.55 8.29 9.33
CA LYS A 39 13.11 9.02 10.46
C LYS A 39 14.45 8.44 10.88
N ASP A 40 15.26 9.26 11.52
CA ASP A 40 16.48 8.84 12.22
C ASP A 40 16.16 8.22 13.61
N GLU A 41 17.18 7.77 14.31
CA GLU A 41 17.09 7.22 15.67
C GLU A 41 16.56 8.20 16.72
N ASN A 42 16.57 9.51 16.42
CA ASN A 42 16.05 10.56 17.27
C ASN A 42 14.59 10.94 16.92
N GLY A 43 14.00 10.29 15.91
CA GLY A 43 12.65 10.55 15.43
C GLY A 43 12.53 11.73 14.48
N ASN A 44 13.63 12.30 13.96
CA ASN A 44 13.59 13.38 12.98
C ASN A 44 13.47 12.82 11.57
N PHE A 45 12.66 13.45 10.72
CA PHE A 45 12.60 13.11 9.31
C PHE A 45 13.94 13.37 8.61
N ILE A 46 14.36 12.41 7.81
CA ILE A 46 15.59 12.45 7.00
C ILE A 46 15.25 12.45 5.51
N GLU A 47 16.19 12.83 4.67
CA GLU A 47 16.05 12.81 3.20
C GLU A 47 16.21 11.38 2.65
N LYS A 48 15.38 10.49 3.14
CA LYS A 48 15.28 9.11 2.71
C LYS A 48 13.82 8.66 2.73
N TRP A 49 13.35 8.09 1.63
CA TRP A 49 11.98 7.60 1.49
C TRP A 49 11.99 6.12 1.15
N MET A 50 11.07 5.39 1.73
CA MET A 50 10.84 4.00 1.39
C MET A 50 9.68 3.91 0.40
N GLY A 51 9.90 3.20 -0.72
CA GLY A 51 8.89 2.78 -1.67
C GLY A 51 8.81 1.26 -1.72
N VAL A 52 7.66 0.73 -2.08
CA VAL A 52 7.44 -0.71 -2.19
C VAL A 52 6.79 -1.07 -3.52
N PHE A 53 7.01 -2.28 -3.98
CA PHE A 53 6.40 -2.86 -5.18
C PHE A 53 6.40 -4.38 -5.06
N HIS A 54 5.75 -5.07 -5.98
CA HIS A 54 5.78 -6.54 -6.02
C HIS A 54 6.16 -7.05 -7.41
N ASN A 55 6.62 -8.29 -7.47
CA ASN A 55 6.88 -9.01 -8.71
C ASN A 55 5.72 -9.94 -9.11
N TYR A 56 5.88 -10.71 -10.19
CA TYR A 56 4.86 -11.65 -10.69
C TYR A 56 4.54 -12.78 -9.71
N ASP A 57 5.46 -13.12 -8.81
CA ASP A 57 5.27 -14.13 -7.78
C ASP A 57 4.69 -13.58 -6.48
N TYR A 58 4.24 -12.32 -6.49
CA TYR A 58 3.75 -11.60 -5.31
C TYR A 58 4.77 -11.58 -4.16
N VAL A 59 6.05 -11.46 -4.48
CA VAL A 59 7.08 -11.09 -3.53
C VAL A 59 7.10 -9.58 -3.45
N ASN A 60 6.89 -9.03 -2.26
CA ASN A 60 6.93 -7.60 -2.04
C ASN A 60 8.34 -7.15 -1.69
N TYR A 61 8.82 -6.15 -2.41
CA TYR A 61 10.13 -5.54 -2.27
C TYR A 61 10.02 -4.13 -1.72
N LYS A 62 10.98 -3.74 -0.89
CA LYS A 62 11.21 -2.35 -0.49
C LYS A 62 12.47 -1.83 -1.16
N THR A 63 12.47 -0.53 -1.45
CA THR A 63 13.62 0.22 -1.97
C THR A 63 13.62 1.61 -1.35
N TYR A 64 14.78 2.25 -1.35
CA TYR A 64 14.94 3.56 -0.74
C TYR A 64 15.36 4.60 -1.77
N LEU A 65 14.63 5.71 -1.78
CA LEU A 65 15.01 6.93 -2.50
C LEU A 65 15.85 7.80 -1.58
N THR A 66 16.99 8.24 -2.07
CA THR A 66 17.86 9.25 -1.47
C THR A 66 18.33 10.22 -2.54
N PHE A 67 19.05 11.27 -2.15
CA PHE A 67 19.64 12.22 -3.09
C PHE A 67 21.15 12.29 -2.89
N ASP A 68 21.91 12.41 -3.99
CA ASP A 68 23.35 12.65 -3.93
C ASP A 68 23.66 14.12 -3.61
N ALA A 69 24.94 14.47 -3.48
CA ALA A 69 25.39 15.82 -3.18
C ALA A 69 25.01 16.87 -4.25
N ASN A 70 24.63 16.45 -5.44
CA ASN A 70 24.19 17.31 -6.54
C ASN A 70 22.65 17.37 -6.65
N GLY A 71 21.91 16.69 -5.74
CA GLY A 71 20.46 16.61 -5.76
C GLY A 71 19.89 15.57 -6.72
N ASN A 72 20.70 14.66 -7.28
CA ASN A 72 20.20 13.62 -8.15
C ASN A 72 19.59 12.47 -7.35
N MET A 73 18.44 11.98 -7.78
CA MET A 73 17.77 10.82 -7.18
C MET A 73 18.62 9.56 -7.28
N GLN A 74 18.72 8.84 -6.17
CA GLN A 74 19.40 7.57 -6.04
C GLN A 74 18.46 6.53 -5.43
N TRP A 75 18.27 5.40 -6.12
CA TRP A 75 17.47 4.30 -5.61
C TRP A 75 18.38 3.17 -5.14
N SER A 76 18.09 2.62 -3.97
CA SER A 76 18.77 1.42 -3.50
C SER A 76 18.33 0.19 -4.28
N GLU A 77 19.18 -0.86 -4.26
CA GLU A 77 18.74 -2.17 -4.74
C GLU A 77 17.52 -2.64 -3.95
N PRO A 78 16.45 -3.10 -4.63
CA PRO A 78 15.26 -3.59 -3.95
C PRO A 78 15.55 -4.88 -3.17
N VAL A 79 14.96 -4.99 -1.98
CA VAL A 79 15.06 -6.19 -1.15
C VAL A 79 13.68 -6.67 -0.72
N PRO A 80 13.42 -8.00 -0.67
CA PRO A 80 12.19 -8.53 -0.09
C PRO A 80 12.03 -8.11 1.37
N PHE A 81 10.82 -7.75 1.80
CA PHE A 81 10.63 -7.24 3.17
C PHE A 81 9.60 -8.00 4.02
N LEU A 82 8.78 -8.89 3.44
CA LEU A 82 7.83 -9.74 4.17
C LEU A 82 8.30 -11.19 4.29
N THR A 83 9.60 -11.41 4.33
CA THR A 83 10.20 -12.76 4.29
C THR A 83 9.77 -13.66 5.44
N GLU A 84 9.56 -13.12 6.64
CA GLU A 84 9.08 -13.87 7.82
C GLU A 84 7.60 -14.26 7.69
N HIS A 85 6.85 -13.57 6.83
CA HIS A 85 5.42 -13.78 6.60
C HIS A 85 5.11 -14.30 5.18
N ARG A 86 6.12 -14.87 4.50
CA ARG A 86 6.04 -15.32 3.10
C ARG A 86 4.86 -16.25 2.82
N SER A 87 4.47 -17.10 3.76
CA SER A 87 3.33 -18.02 3.58
C SER A 87 2.00 -17.27 3.45
N ILE A 88 1.78 -16.23 4.26
CA ILE A 88 0.58 -15.40 4.21
C ILE A 88 0.65 -14.50 2.97
N GLU A 89 1.77 -13.82 2.75
CA GLU A 89 2.00 -13.00 1.57
C GLU A 89 1.67 -13.75 0.28
N SER A 90 2.14 -14.98 0.14
CA SER A 90 1.92 -15.82 -1.04
C SER A 90 0.49 -16.35 -1.14
N SER A 91 -0.13 -16.82 -0.03
CA SER A 91 -1.51 -17.34 -0.07
C SER A 91 -2.54 -16.26 -0.38
N HIS A 92 -2.33 -15.04 0.12
CA HIS A 92 -3.17 -13.88 -0.19
C HIS A 92 -2.82 -13.25 -1.55
N GLN A 93 -1.62 -13.54 -2.08
CA GLN A 93 -1.05 -12.81 -3.22
C GLN A 93 -1.04 -11.30 -2.92
N MET A 94 -0.45 -10.95 -1.78
CA MET A 94 -0.42 -9.57 -1.30
C MET A 94 0.30 -8.66 -2.29
N CYS A 95 -0.33 -7.55 -2.63
CA CYS A 95 0.19 -6.61 -3.63
C CYS A 95 -0.37 -5.18 -3.44
N GLU A 96 0.11 -4.24 -4.25
CA GLU A 96 -0.38 -2.86 -4.30
C GLU A 96 -0.46 -2.20 -2.90
N ILE A 97 0.59 -2.38 -2.08
CA ILE A 97 0.61 -1.92 -0.69
C ILE A 97 0.68 -0.38 -0.62
N GLY A 98 -0.39 0.24 -0.17
CA GLY A 98 -0.44 1.68 0.13
C GLY A 98 0.08 1.96 1.53
N MET A 99 1.06 2.85 1.68
CA MET A 99 1.68 3.15 2.97
C MET A 99 1.37 4.55 3.47
N PHE A 100 1.26 4.67 4.79
CA PHE A 100 1.10 5.95 5.50
C PHE A 100 1.61 5.82 6.94
N ARG A 101 1.66 6.95 7.69
CA ARG A 101 2.09 6.95 9.09
C ARG A 101 0.91 7.07 10.05
N SER A 102 1.08 6.55 11.28
CA SER A 102 0.22 6.84 12.42
C SER A 102 0.15 8.34 12.72
N PRO A 103 -0.88 8.84 13.43
CA PRO A 103 -1.02 10.28 13.72
C PRO A 103 0.17 10.89 14.45
N ASP A 104 0.80 10.13 15.35
CA ASP A 104 2.02 10.53 16.06
C ASP A 104 3.31 10.33 15.24
N GLY A 105 3.18 9.73 14.04
CA GLY A 105 4.28 9.44 13.14
C GLY A 105 5.25 8.35 13.61
N SER A 106 4.93 7.60 14.66
CA SER A 106 5.80 6.56 15.22
C SER A 106 5.74 5.24 14.47
N ARG A 107 4.66 4.98 13.74
CA ARG A 107 4.38 3.72 13.05
C ARG A 107 4.16 3.93 11.55
N ILE A 108 4.67 3.05 10.73
CA ILE A 108 4.32 2.95 9.30
C ILE A 108 3.28 1.86 9.14
N ILE A 109 2.17 2.15 8.48
CA ILE A 109 1.09 1.21 8.17
C ILE A 109 1.09 0.94 6.67
N GLY A 110 0.90 -0.32 6.28
CA GLY A 110 0.70 -0.74 4.90
C GLY A 110 -0.65 -1.44 4.74
N LEU A 111 -1.45 -1.00 3.77
CA LEU A 111 -2.70 -1.64 3.39
C LEU A 111 -2.50 -2.33 2.05
N ALA A 112 -2.69 -3.64 2.00
CA ALA A 112 -2.42 -4.46 0.84
C ALA A 112 -3.70 -5.06 0.24
N ARG A 113 -3.77 -5.08 -1.09
CA ARG A 113 -4.73 -5.88 -1.83
C ARG A 113 -4.43 -7.37 -1.67
N SER A 114 -5.46 -8.20 -1.63
CA SER A 114 -5.38 -9.65 -1.77
C SER A 114 -5.79 -10.04 -3.20
N GLN A 115 -4.81 -10.26 -4.07
CA GLN A 115 -5.06 -10.61 -5.49
C GLN A 115 -5.60 -12.03 -5.65
N SER A 116 -5.45 -12.90 -4.66
CA SER A 116 -6.02 -14.24 -4.69
C SER A 116 -7.56 -14.22 -4.76
N HIS A 117 -8.18 -13.11 -4.31
CA HIS A 117 -9.64 -12.97 -4.15
C HIS A 117 -10.30 -14.08 -3.30
N MET A 118 -9.48 -14.76 -2.50
CA MET A 118 -9.90 -15.78 -1.53
C MET A 118 -9.76 -15.28 -0.09
N HIS A 119 -9.26 -14.06 0.06
CA HIS A 119 -8.96 -13.40 1.32
C HIS A 119 -9.31 -11.92 1.21
N LEU A 120 -9.66 -11.29 2.31
CA LEU A 120 -9.85 -9.84 2.38
C LEU A 120 -8.49 -9.11 2.23
N SER A 121 -8.56 -7.81 2.00
CA SER A 121 -7.38 -6.94 2.04
C SER A 121 -6.69 -7.05 3.39
N THR A 122 -5.38 -6.82 3.44
CA THR A 122 -4.60 -7.01 4.66
C THR A 122 -3.91 -5.74 5.11
N MET A 123 -3.66 -5.65 6.41
CA MET A 123 -2.85 -4.61 7.03
C MET A 123 -1.58 -5.22 7.61
N ILE A 124 -0.48 -4.49 7.42
CA ILE A 124 0.81 -4.69 8.11
C ILE A 124 1.24 -3.37 8.74
N TYR A 125 2.12 -3.43 9.74
CA TYR A 125 2.74 -2.23 10.28
C TYR A 125 4.19 -2.47 10.72
N SER A 126 4.95 -1.38 10.82
CA SER A 126 6.32 -1.35 11.30
C SER A 126 6.48 -0.24 12.34
N ASP A 127 7.16 -0.54 13.44
CA ASP A 127 7.51 0.39 14.53
C ASP A 127 8.99 0.81 14.50
N ASP A 128 9.73 0.40 13.47
CA ASP A 128 11.17 0.57 13.34
C ASP A 128 11.59 1.05 11.94
N GLU A 129 10.80 1.96 11.37
CA GLU A 129 11.08 2.58 10.06
C GLU A 129 11.17 1.57 8.89
N GLY A 130 10.43 0.47 8.99
CA GLY A 130 10.33 -0.55 7.94
C GLY A 130 11.43 -1.62 7.99
N GLU A 131 12.18 -1.73 9.09
CA GLU A 131 13.15 -2.81 9.25
C GLU A 131 12.46 -4.14 9.52
N THR A 132 11.49 -4.16 10.46
CA THR A 132 10.64 -5.33 10.72
C THR A 132 9.16 -5.00 10.54
N TRP A 133 8.35 -6.02 10.28
CA TRP A 133 6.93 -5.87 9.99
C TRP A 133 6.09 -6.84 10.82
N SER A 134 4.91 -6.37 11.23
CA SER A 134 3.91 -7.23 11.87
C SER A 134 3.47 -8.37 10.94
N ALA A 135 2.94 -9.44 11.51
CA ALA A 135 2.19 -10.41 10.71
C ALA A 135 1.01 -9.71 10.01
N PRO A 136 0.74 -10.03 8.72
CA PRO A 136 -0.43 -9.52 8.03
C PRO A 136 -1.72 -9.95 8.73
N VAL A 137 -2.65 -9.01 8.88
CA VAL A 137 -4.00 -9.27 9.39
C VAL A 137 -5.04 -8.84 8.36
N GLU A 138 -6.12 -9.60 8.22
CA GLU A 138 -7.21 -9.22 7.32
C GLU A 138 -7.95 -8.00 7.85
N LEU A 139 -8.28 -7.08 6.94
CA LEU A 139 -9.07 -5.89 7.21
C LEU A 139 -10.57 -6.25 7.27
N PRO A 140 -11.40 -5.40 7.88
CA PRO A 140 -12.85 -5.59 7.84
C PRO A 140 -13.39 -5.50 6.40
N GLY A 141 -14.56 -6.09 6.14
CA GLY A 141 -15.20 -6.08 4.84
C GLY A 141 -15.45 -4.69 4.27
N SER A 142 -15.65 -3.69 5.12
CA SER A 142 -15.77 -2.28 4.74
C SER A 142 -14.51 -1.67 4.10
N LEU A 143 -13.36 -2.36 4.18
CA LEU A 143 -12.10 -2.01 3.52
C LEU A 143 -11.68 -3.09 2.51
N ALA A 144 -12.58 -3.97 2.09
CA ALA A 144 -12.31 -4.98 1.08
C ALA A 144 -12.10 -4.32 -0.29
N GLY A 145 -10.86 -4.29 -0.77
CA GLY A 145 -10.56 -3.57 -2.00
C GLY A 145 -9.10 -3.60 -2.44
N GLU A 146 -8.81 -2.69 -3.35
CA GLU A 146 -7.49 -2.53 -3.92
C GLU A 146 -7.09 -1.05 -3.98
N ARG A 147 -5.78 -0.77 -4.11
CA ARG A 147 -5.24 0.58 -4.31
C ARG A 147 -5.60 1.55 -3.19
N HIS A 148 -5.58 1.07 -1.93
CA HIS A 148 -5.88 1.88 -0.76
C HIS A 148 -4.99 3.11 -0.67
N LYS A 149 -5.60 4.27 -0.44
CA LYS A 149 -4.93 5.55 -0.17
C LYS A 149 -5.47 6.16 1.10
N ALA A 150 -4.61 6.30 2.08
CA ALA A 150 -4.95 6.84 3.39
C ALA A 150 -4.45 8.27 3.54
N GLN A 151 -5.30 9.12 4.08
CA GLN A 151 -4.99 10.52 4.40
C GLN A 151 -5.77 10.94 5.65
N TYR A 152 -5.12 11.70 6.52
CA TYR A 152 -5.82 12.34 7.64
C TYR A 152 -6.45 13.66 7.19
N ASP A 153 -7.70 13.87 7.57
CA ASP A 153 -8.32 15.17 7.46
C ASP A 153 -7.69 16.13 8.47
N PRO A 154 -7.12 17.25 8.03
CA PRO A 154 -6.38 18.16 8.91
C PRO A 154 -7.25 18.89 9.93
N GLU A 155 -8.56 18.99 9.69
CA GLU A 155 -9.49 19.69 10.59
C GLU A 155 -10.03 18.75 11.68
N SER A 156 -10.49 17.56 11.31
CA SER A 156 -11.11 16.62 12.24
C SER A 156 -10.14 15.59 12.81
N GLY A 157 -8.97 15.39 12.17
CA GLY A 157 -8.03 14.30 12.47
C GLY A 157 -8.52 12.92 12.07
N LYS A 158 -9.66 12.82 11.38
CA LYS A 158 -10.19 11.54 10.91
C LYS A 158 -9.31 10.94 9.84
N LEU A 159 -9.24 9.63 9.82
CA LEU A 159 -8.59 8.86 8.78
C LEU A 159 -9.59 8.60 7.64
N LEU A 160 -9.21 9.02 6.44
CA LEU A 160 -9.95 8.78 5.20
C LEU A 160 -9.14 7.81 4.37
N ILE A 161 -9.79 6.71 3.94
CA ILE A 161 -9.15 5.70 3.08
C ILE A 161 -10.00 5.56 1.82
N THR A 162 -9.44 6.00 0.68
CA THR A 162 -10.06 5.74 -0.63
C THR A 162 -9.50 4.44 -1.20
N PHE A 163 -10.35 3.67 -1.87
CA PHE A 163 -9.99 2.39 -2.47
C PHE A 163 -10.97 2.03 -3.57
N ARG A 164 -10.56 1.13 -4.45
CA ARG A 164 -11.47 0.48 -5.38
C ARG A 164 -12.05 -0.74 -4.70
N GLU A 165 -13.37 -0.76 -4.50
CA GLU A 165 -14.06 -1.82 -3.80
C GLU A 165 -13.94 -3.16 -4.54
N ILE A 166 -13.74 -4.24 -3.79
CA ILE A 166 -13.89 -5.60 -4.26
C ILE A 166 -15.02 -6.23 -3.45
N GLN A 167 -16.10 -6.59 -4.15
CA GLN A 167 -17.17 -7.35 -3.55
C GLN A 167 -16.87 -8.84 -3.73
N TYR A 168 -16.72 -9.53 -2.62
CA TYR A 168 -16.66 -10.98 -2.54
C TYR A 168 -18.09 -11.50 -2.35
N ASP A 169 -18.37 -12.75 -2.75
CA ASP A 169 -19.71 -13.32 -2.66
C ASP A 169 -20.71 -12.68 -3.67
N ARG A 170 -20.29 -12.62 -4.92
CA ARG A 170 -21.14 -12.12 -6.02
C ARG A 170 -22.42 -12.92 -6.21
N ASN A 171 -22.38 -14.21 -5.90
CA ASN A 171 -23.54 -15.10 -6.01
C ASN A 171 -24.49 -15.00 -4.82
N GLY A 172 -24.10 -14.35 -3.71
CA GLY A 172 -24.92 -14.11 -2.53
C GLY A 172 -25.12 -15.32 -1.62
N ASP A 173 -24.21 -16.30 -1.64
CA ASP A 173 -24.31 -17.50 -0.80
C ASP A 173 -23.63 -17.37 0.58
N GLY A 174 -23.00 -16.25 0.84
CA GLY A 174 -22.31 -15.93 2.10
C GLY A 174 -20.90 -16.47 2.18
N MET A 175 -20.31 -16.92 1.06
CA MET A 175 -18.97 -17.52 1.03
C MET A 175 -18.04 -16.82 0.03
N ILE A 176 -16.81 -16.59 0.43
CA ILE A 176 -15.75 -16.15 -0.48
C ILE A 176 -15.24 -17.37 -1.25
N ALA A 177 -15.37 -17.35 -2.57
CA ALA A 177 -14.96 -18.44 -3.44
C ALA A 177 -14.22 -17.92 -4.69
N SER A 178 -13.39 -18.78 -5.29
CA SER A 178 -12.67 -18.45 -6.51
C SER A 178 -13.61 -18.07 -7.65
N GLY A 179 -13.42 -16.88 -8.24
CA GLY A 179 -14.26 -16.37 -9.33
C GLY A 179 -15.59 -15.78 -8.89
N ASP A 180 -15.90 -15.78 -7.61
CA ASP A 180 -17.11 -15.21 -7.04
C ASP A 180 -16.86 -13.82 -6.45
N TRP A 181 -16.35 -12.94 -7.29
CA TRP A 181 -16.02 -11.57 -6.93
C TRP A 181 -16.15 -10.63 -8.13
N TYR A 182 -16.31 -9.37 -7.86
CA TYR A 182 -16.13 -8.30 -8.85
C TYR A 182 -15.59 -7.04 -8.19
N CYS A 183 -14.98 -6.18 -8.98
CA CYS A 183 -14.54 -4.87 -8.53
C CYS A 183 -15.02 -3.80 -9.52
N GLY A 184 -15.14 -2.59 -9.04
CA GLY A 184 -15.57 -1.48 -9.88
C GLY A 184 -15.66 -0.18 -9.12
N ASP A 185 -16.47 -0.15 -8.14
CA ASP A 185 -16.82 1.09 -7.44
C ASP A 185 -15.65 1.66 -6.64
N TRP A 186 -15.58 2.98 -6.57
CA TRP A 186 -14.65 3.65 -5.67
C TRP A 186 -15.34 3.95 -4.35
N GLY A 187 -14.74 3.44 -3.28
CA GLY A 187 -15.18 3.63 -1.91
C GLY A 187 -14.34 4.65 -1.16
N LEU A 188 -14.96 5.23 -0.14
CA LEU A 188 -14.32 6.02 0.88
C LEU A 188 -14.73 5.48 2.25
N TRP A 189 -13.78 4.91 2.97
CA TRP A 189 -13.92 4.57 4.38
C TRP A 189 -13.50 5.78 5.23
N VAL A 190 -14.27 6.06 6.28
CA VAL A 190 -13.99 7.15 7.23
C VAL A 190 -14.08 6.61 8.65
N GLY A 191 -13.05 6.85 9.43
CA GLY A 191 -12.97 6.44 10.82
C GLY A 191 -11.83 7.12 11.55
N THR A 192 -11.39 6.53 12.64
CA THR A 192 -10.19 6.94 13.38
C THR A 192 -9.03 5.99 13.07
N TYR A 193 -7.82 6.39 13.45
CA TYR A 193 -6.66 5.49 13.44
C TYR A 193 -6.90 4.26 14.32
N GLU A 194 -7.52 4.47 15.48
CA GLU A 194 -7.87 3.42 16.43
C GLU A 194 -8.89 2.43 15.85
N ASP A 195 -9.86 2.91 15.07
CA ASP A 195 -10.80 2.02 14.37
C ASP A 195 -10.07 1.09 13.41
N LEU A 196 -9.16 1.63 12.61
CA LEU A 196 -8.37 0.81 11.69
C LEU A 196 -7.51 -0.22 12.44
N MET A 197 -6.79 0.20 13.50
CA MET A 197 -5.92 -0.69 14.28
C MET A 197 -6.68 -1.78 15.04
N ASN A 198 -7.93 -1.51 15.39
CA ASN A 198 -8.82 -2.48 16.04
C ASN A 198 -9.68 -3.28 15.03
N LEU A 199 -9.47 -3.09 13.73
CA LEU A 199 -10.20 -3.76 12.64
C LEU A 199 -11.71 -3.49 12.68
N ASN A 200 -12.11 -2.29 13.10
CA ASN A 200 -13.49 -1.83 13.11
C ASN A 200 -13.92 -1.34 11.70
N ASP A 201 -15.21 -1.34 11.43
CA ASP A 201 -15.78 -0.83 10.17
C ASP A 201 -15.67 0.70 10.00
N GLY A 202 -15.18 1.41 11.02
CA GLY A 202 -15.13 2.86 11.03
C GLY A 202 -16.49 3.49 11.32
N GLU A 203 -16.62 4.79 11.05
CA GLU A 203 -17.88 5.52 11.27
C GLU A 203 -18.85 5.30 10.10
N TYR A 204 -18.35 5.29 8.89
CA TYR A 204 -19.10 5.00 7.65
C TYR A 204 -18.17 4.66 6.50
N CYS A 205 -18.75 3.96 5.52
CA CYS A 205 -18.15 3.74 4.21
C CYS A 205 -19.17 4.17 3.15
N VAL A 206 -18.73 4.91 2.13
CA VAL A 206 -19.59 5.42 1.05
C VAL A 206 -18.96 5.14 -0.30
N THR A 207 -19.78 4.86 -1.29
CA THR A 207 -19.39 4.82 -2.70
C THR A 207 -19.29 6.26 -3.20
N ILE A 208 -18.13 6.64 -3.72
CA ILE A 208 -17.86 7.98 -4.25
C ILE A 208 -17.93 8.03 -5.77
N ASP A 209 -17.77 6.90 -6.44
CA ASP A 209 -17.94 6.76 -7.88
C ASP A 209 -18.33 5.31 -8.21
N GLU A 210 -19.39 5.13 -9.02
CA GLU A 210 -19.90 3.83 -9.42
C GLU A 210 -19.38 3.45 -10.82
N ASP A 211 -18.83 2.24 -10.96
CA ASP A 211 -18.42 1.69 -12.25
C ASP A 211 -19.58 0.96 -12.94
N PHE A 212 -20.34 1.68 -13.75
CA PHE A 212 -21.45 1.10 -14.53
C PHE A 212 -21.00 0.21 -15.70
N THR A 213 -19.70 0.06 -15.94
CA THR A 213 -19.20 -0.69 -17.11
C THR A 213 -19.13 -2.20 -16.86
N GLN A 214 -19.30 -2.65 -15.62
CA GLN A 214 -19.17 -4.05 -15.20
C GLN A 214 -20.52 -4.78 -15.01
N ASN A 215 -21.61 -4.20 -15.46
CA ASN A 215 -22.96 -4.80 -15.43
C ASN A 215 -23.25 -5.67 -16.66
#